data_581233ee94c1d59f35de8fdd3d88c58b
#
_entry.id   581233ee94c1d59f35de8fdd3d88c58b
#
_cell.length_a   1.000
_cell.length_b   1.000
_cell.length_c   1.000
_cell.angle_alpha   90.00
_cell.angle_beta   90.00
_cell.angle_gamma   90.00
#
_symmetry.space_group_name_H-M   'P 1'
#
loop_
_entity.id
_entity.type
_entity.pdbx_description
1 polymer ?
#
loop_
_entity_poly.entity_id
_entity_poly.type
_entity_poly.pdbx_seq_one_letter_code
_entity_poly.pdbx_strand_id
1 'polypeptide(L)'
;MTDILVLGSKDDLQIQHLTSALRDAGAGPLIVNTNSCPDSLSAVCEPKADSFALLVDQEVFEIDQFCSFFWQRYYPPATRNAVDSKNALSSLSPLFYHRTEHWFNPLPAVRFHQAKPVQLREAFQLGAMIPETLISNDMVRLQHFCQRHERAIIKPVFGGSHTVLINRDNPAAQLSVSSERLPVTVQECIEGDDVRTFVIGSRVFAAAIYSDQPDYRIDEMAYAEAIVIPQDVEALCVAICLQFGMKWCAIDWRRNSKGEFIFLEANPAPMFCRFEAETGLPITET
;
A
#
# COMPACT_ATOMS: atom_id res chain seq x y z
N MET A 1 24.09 10.02 -14.74
CA MET A 1 24.09 8.54 -14.91
C MET A 1 22.73 8.07 -14.45
N THR A 2 22.02 7.24 -15.22
CA THR A 2 20.70 6.72 -14.80
C THR A 2 20.95 5.49 -13.94
N ASP A 3 20.63 5.58 -12.66
CA ASP A 3 21.04 4.60 -11.64
C ASP A 3 19.90 4.15 -10.71
N ILE A 4 18.73 4.80 -10.79
CA ILE A 4 17.53 4.42 -10.02
C ILE A 4 16.36 4.21 -10.97
N LEU A 5 15.68 3.07 -10.85
CA LEU A 5 14.45 2.81 -11.58
C LEU A 5 13.23 3.06 -10.68
N VAL A 6 12.30 3.90 -11.12
CA VAL A 6 11.07 4.23 -10.40
C VAL A 6 9.86 3.74 -11.19
N LEU A 7 9.12 2.78 -10.63
CA LEU A 7 7.85 2.32 -11.22
C LEU A 7 6.72 3.28 -10.87
N GLY A 8 6.15 3.91 -11.89
CA GLY A 8 5.06 4.85 -11.74
C GLY A 8 4.81 5.66 -13.00
N SER A 9 3.96 6.68 -12.92
CA SER A 9 3.69 7.58 -14.04
C SER A 9 4.36 8.94 -13.86
N LYS A 10 4.84 9.53 -14.95
CA LYS A 10 5.35 10.91 -14.96
C LYS A 10 4.29 11.96 -14.54
N ASP A 11 3.01 11.60 -14.67
CA ASP A 11 1.88 12.47 -14.30
C ASP A 11 1.51 12.36 -12.81
N ASP A 12 2.08 11.42 -12.07
CA ASP A 12 1.83 11.25 -10.64
C ASP A 12 2.68 12.28 -9.85
N LEU A 13 2.02 13.18 -9.13
CA LEU A 13 2.66 14.24 -8.33
C LEU A 13 3.65 13.66 -7.31
N GLN A 14 3.36 12.49 -6.77
CA GLN A 14 4.25 11.83 -5.83
C GLN A 14 5.54 11.34 -6.48
N ILE A 15 5.44 10.81 -7.72
CA ILE A 15 6.61 10.44 -8.52
C ILE A 15 7.43 11.67 -8.90
N GLN A 16 6.77 12.78 -9.26
CA GLN A 16 7.44 14.04 -9.58
C GLN A 16 8.22 14.55 -8.37
N HIS A 17 7.59 14.57 -7.18
CA HIS A 17 8.20 14.99 -5.93
C HIS A 17 9.42 14.11 -5.59
N LEU A 18 9.26 12.79 -5.56
CA LEU A 18 10.34 11.85 -5.29
C LEU A 18 11.50 11.99 -6.28
N THR A 19 11.21 12.03 -7.58
CA THR A 19 12.26 12.11 -8.60
C THR A 19 12.97 13.46 -8.62
N SER A 20 12.32 14.55 -8.19
CA SER A 20 12.99 15.83 -7.96
C SER A 20 14.00 15.71 -6.82
N ALA A 21 13.58 15.20 -5.67
CA ALA A 21 14.46 15.00 -4.53
C ALA A 21 15.66 14.07 -4.86
N LEU A 22 15.43 13.00 -5.61
CA LEU A 22 16.50 12.11 -6.07
C LEU A 22 17.52 12.85 -6.96
N ARG A 23 17.05 13.73 -7.87
CA ARG A 23 17.96 14.54 -8.70
C ARG A 23 18.75 15.55 -7.90
N ASP A 24 18.11 16.19 -6.91
CA ASP A 24 18.76 17.13 -6.00
C ASP A 24 19.83 16.44 -5.15
N ALA A 25 19.63 15.16 -4.83
CA ALA A 25 20.61 14.28 -4.20
C ALA A 25 21.71 13.74 -5.17
N GLY A 26 21.65 14.10 -6.46
CA GLY A 26 22.63 13.70 -7.47
C GLY A 26 22.35 12.36 -8.15
N ALA A 27 21.21 11.74 -7.90
CA ALA A 27 20.82 10.49 -8.55
C ALA A 27 20.14 10.71 -9.92
N GLY A 28 20.15 9.66 -10.77
CA GLY A 28 19.53 9.68 -12.11
C GLY A 28 18.28 8.78 -12.18
N PRO A 29 17.09 9.23 -11.74
CA PRO A 29 15.89 8.39 -11.78
C PRO A 29 15.35 8.21 -13.21
N LEU A 30 15.13 6.95 -13.62
CA LEU A 30 14.33 6.56 -14.78
C LEU A 30 12.91 6.19 -14.32
N ILE A 31 11.92 6.92 -14.82
CA ILE A 31 10.51 6.60 -14.55
C ILE A 31 10.03 5.58 -15.59
N VAL A 32 9.55 4.44 -15.13
CA VAL A 32 8.98 3.37 -15.95
C VAL A 32 7.50 3.23 -15.66
N ASN A 33 6.67 3.60 -16.64
CA ASN A 33 5.23 3.41 -16.60
C ASN A 33 4.85 2.12 -17.34
N THR A 34 4.46 1.09 -16.60
CA THR A 34 4.09 -0.20 -17.20
C THR A 34 2.84 -0.14 -18.07
N ASN A 35 2.00 0.88 -17.92
CA ASN A 35 0.86 1.13 -18.82
C ASN A 35 1.30 1.52 -20.23
N SER A 36 2.52 2.06 -20.40
CA SER A 36 3.08 2.42 -21.71
C SER A 36 3.47 1.21 -22.57
N CYS A 37 3.38 0.00 -22.04
CA CYS A 37 3.62 -1.21 -22.80
C CYS A 37 2.37 -1.57 -23.64
N PRO A 38 2.52 -1.85 -24.97
CA PRO A 38 3.79 -1.99 -25.71
C PRO A 38 4.29 -0.72 -26.43
N ASP A 39 3.60 0.40 -26.35
CA ASP A 39 3.82 1.55 -27.23
C ASP A 39 5.19 2.21 -27.04
N SER A 40 5.55 2.58 -25.81
CA SER A 40 6.82 3.23 -25.48
C SER A 40 7.64 2.47 -24.42
N LEU A 41 7.15 1.30 -23.97
CA LEU A 41 7.87 0.39 -23.08
C LEU A 41 7.87 -1.01 -23.67
N SER A 42 9.04 -1.60 -23.84
CA SER A 42 9.18 -3.02 -24.15
C SER A 42 10.32 -3.64 -23.37
N ALA A 43 10.33 -4.96 -23.28
CA ALA A 43 11.34 -5.73 -22.59
C ALA A 43 12.07 -6.64 -23.60
N VAL A 44 13.37 -6.75 -23.45
CA VAL A 44 14.22 -7.70 -24.17
C VAL A 44 14.85 -8.62 -23.14
N CYS A 45 14.62 -9.92 -23.28
CA CYS A 45 15.16 -10.92 -22.37
C CYS A 45 15.77 -12.07 -23.17
N GLU A 46 17.06 -12.31 -22.98
CA GLU A 46 17.82 -13.41 -23.56
C GLU A 46 18.35 -14.33 -22.44
N PRO A 47 17.56 -15.33 -21.99
CA PRO A 47 17.90 -16.13 -20.80
C PRO A 47 19.25 -16.86 -20.88
N LYS A 48 19.68 -17.25 -22.08
CA LYS A 48 21.00 -17.91 -22.25
C LYS A 48 22.17 -16.93 -22.14
N ALA A 49 21.94 -15.68 -22.48
CA ALA A 49 22.94 -14.62 -22.38
C ALA A 49 22.94 -13.96 -21.00
N ASP A 50 22.01 -14.35 -20.13
CA ASP A 50 21.75 -13.72 -18.82
C ASP A 50 21.57 -12.19 -18.97
N SER A 51 20.87 -11.78 -20.04
CA SER A 51 20.67 -10.38 -20.34
C SER A 51 19.19 -10.01 -20.27
N PHE A 52 18.94 -8.85 -19.67
CA PHE A 52 17.62 -8.24 -19.62
C PHE A 52 17.73 -6.72 -19.74
N ALA A 53 17.03 -6.17 -20.72
CA ALA A 53 16.97 -4.74 -20.96
C ALA A 53 15.53 -4.25 -21.09
N LEU A 54 15.32 -2.99 -20.75
CA LEU A 54 14.10 -2.24 -21.05
C LEU A 54 14.38 -1.26 -22.20
N LEU A 55 13.44 -1.18 -23.14
CA LEU A 55 13.38 -0.10 -24.10
C LEU A 55 12.31 0.88 -23.60
N VAL A 56 12.74 2.09 -23.27
CA VAL A 56 11.85 3.18 -22.82
C VAL A 56 12.02 4.35 -23.78
N ASP A 57 10.98 4.74 -24.47
CA ASP A 57 11.01 5.83 -25.46
C ASP A 57 12.14 5.63 -26.51
N GLN A 58 12.40 4.39 -26.98
CA GLN A 58 13.42 3.94 -27.92
C GLN A 58 14.86 3.92 -27.38
N GLU A 59 15.08 4.30 -26.14
CA GLU A 59 16.38 4.14 -25.49
C GLU A 59 16.47 2.79 -24.77
N VAL A 60 17.65 2.16 -24.83
CA VAL A 60 17.92 0.86 -24.21
C VAL A 60 18.55 1.07 -22.85
N PHE A 61 17.98 0.42 -21.84
CA PHE A 61 18.46 0.44 -20.47
C PHE A 61 18.71 -0.99 -20.00
N GLU A 62 19.97 -1.36 -19.83
CA GLU A 62 20.35 -2.63 -19.23
C GLU A 62 19.95 -2.64 -17.76
N ILE A 63 19.32 -3.74 -17.28
CA ILE A 63 18.81 -3.77 -15.91
C ILE A 63 19.93 -3.66 -14.86
N ASP A 64 21.12 -4.16 -15.17
CA ASP A 64 22.28 -4.13 -14.29
C ASP A 64 22.87 -2.73 -14.04
N GLN A 65 22.50 -1.75 -14.84
CA GLN A 65 22.94 -0.38 -14.62
C GLN A 65 22.27 0.29 -13.42
N PHE A 66 21.11 -0.24 -12.98
CA PHE A 66 20.37 0.31 -11.85
C PHE A 66 20.89 -0.26 -10.53
N CYS A 67 21.22 0.63 -9.60
CA CYS A 67 21.64 0.26 -8.25
C CYS A 67 20.46 0.13 -7.28
N SER A 68 19.30 0.72 -7.60
CA SER A 68 18.10 0.69 -6.76
C SER A 68 16.82 0.77 -7.60
N PHE A 69 15.77 0.20 -7.04
CA PHE A 69 14.45 0.11 -7.66
C PHE A 69 13.39 0.57 -6.67
N PHE A 70 12.54 1.51 -7.09
CA PHE A 70 11.46 2.03 -6.26
C PHE A 70 10.11 1.66 -6.83
N TRP A 71 9.28 1.00 -6.03
CA TRP A 71 7.91 0.63 -6.40
C TRP A 71 6.92 1.64 -5.83
N GLN A 72 6.40 2.55 -6.67
CA GLN A 72 5.29 3.39 -6.27
C GLN A 72 3.97 2.82 -6.75
N ARG A 73 3.87 2.54 -8.05
CA ARG A 73 2.64 2.02 -8.62
C ARG A 73 2.90 1.18 -9.87
N TYR A 74 2.26 0.03 -9.92
CA TYR A 74 2.15 -0.76 -11.13
C TYR A 74 0.83 -0.43 -11.82
N TYR A 75 0.90 -0.08 -13.08
CA TYR A 75 -0.27 0.08 -13.95
C TYR A 75 -0.34 -1.10 -14.91
N PRO A 76 -1.52 -1.79 -15.05
CA PRO A 76 -1.66 -2.83 -16.03
C PRO A 76 -1.30 -2.31 -17.43
N PRO A 77 -0.57 -3.08 -18.25
CA PRO A 77 -0.29 -2.69 -19.64
C PRO A 77 -1.54 -2.36 -20.41
N ALA A 78 -1.48 -1.30 -21.22
CA ALA A 78 -2.58 -0.85 -22.07
C ALA A 78 -2.72 -1.77 -23.28
N THR A 79 -3.40 -2.90 -23.12
CA THR A 79 -3.56 -3.92 -24.16
C THR A 79 -5.04 -4.15 -24.49
N ARG A 80 -5.29 -4.78 -25.65
CA ARG A 80 -6.65 -5.00 -26.17
C ARG A 80 -7.47 -5.99 -25.35
N ASN A 81 -6.82 -6.90 -24.61
CA ASN A 81 -7.48 -7.94 -23.83
C ASN A 81 -6.60 -8.44 -22.68
N ALA A 82 -7.20 -9.21 -21.77
CA ALA A 82 -6.54 -9.71 -20.58
C ALA A 82 -5.36 -10.68 -20.85
N VAL A 83 -5.37 -11.39 -21.99
CA VAL A 83 -4.27 -12.31 -22.36
C VAL A 83 -3.02 -11.52 -22.74
N ASP A 84 -3.19 -10.48 -23.56
CA ASP A 84 -2.09 -9.61 -23.97
C ASP A 84 -1.50 -8.87 -22.77
N SER A 85 -2.35 -8.41 -21.83
CA SER A 85 -1.89 -7.81 -20.58
C SER A 85 -1.05 -8.78 -19.74
N LYS A 86 -1.44 -10.06 -19.67
CA LYS A 86 -0.67 -11.09 -18.98
C LYS A 86 0.66 -11.38 -19.68
N ASN A 87 0.68 -11.43 -21.02
CA ASN A 87 1.90 -11.62 -21.78
C ASN A 87 2.88 -10.47 -21.57
N ALA A 88 2.41 -9.22 -21.64
CA ALA A 88 3.21 -8.04 -21.37
C ALA A 88 3.76 -8.03 -19.94
N LEU A 89 2.93 -8.37 -18.94
CA LEU A 89 3.39 -8.50 -17.56
C LEU A 89 4.45 -9.61 -17.41
N SER A 90 4.25 -10.75 -18.08
CA SER A 90 5.21 -11.86 -18.05
C SER A 90 6.56 -11.47 -18.69
N SER A 91 6.55 -10.67 -19.75
CA SER A 91 7.78 -10.19 -20.38
C SER A 91 8.58 -9.23 -19.48
N LEU A 92 7.90 -8.50 -18.60
CA LEU A 92 8.50 -7.63 -17.60
C LEU A 92 8.90 -8.37 -16.31
N SER A 93 8.60 -9.67 -16.19
CA SER A 93 8.87 -10.41 -14.95
C SER A 93 10.34 -10.44 -14.53
N PRO A 94 11.34 -10.49 -15.43
CA PRO A 94 12.73 -10.42 -15.01
C PRO A 94 13.05 -9.17 -14.19
N LEU A 95 12.45 -8.02 -14.53
CA LEU A 95 12.60 -6.77 -13.77
C LEU A 95 12.23 -6.97 -12.29
N PHE A 96 11.11 -7.64 -12.01
CA PHE A 96 10.57 -7.77 -10.65
C PHE A 96 11.31 -8.79 -9.78
N TYR A 97 12.09 -9.68 -10.40
CA TYR A 97 12.89 -10.71 -9.72
C TYR A 97 14.37 -10.40 -9.72
N HIS A 98 14.80 -9.34 -10.44
CA HIS A 98 16.19 -8.91 -10.45
C HIS A 98 16.53 -8.17 -9.17
N ARG A 99 17.64 -8.54 -8.52
CA ARG A 99 18.19 -7.86 -7.32
C ARG A 99 17.10 -7.45 -6.33
N THR A 100 16.29 -8.41 -5.87
CA THR A 100 15.12 -8.17 -5.02
C THR A 100 15.46 -7.41 -3.73
N GLU A 101 16.71 -7.53 -3.27
CA GLU A 101 17.27 -6.82 -2.13
C GLU A 101 17.46 -5.31 -2.38
N HIS A 102 17.44 -4.85 -3.64
CA HIS A 102 17.57 -3.43 -4.00
C HIS A 102 16.22 -2.75 -4.28
N TRP A 103 15.13 -3.51 -4.19
CA TRP A 103 13.78 -2.96 -4.34
C TRP A 103 13.25 -2.30 -3.07
N PHE A 104 12.61 -1.15 -3.21
CA PHE A 104 11.78 -0.45 -2.24
C PHE A 104 10.34 -0.35 -2.77
N ASN A 105 9.47 -1.33 -2.60
CA ASN A 105 9.61 -2.64 -1.95
C ASN A 105 9.72 -3.77 -2.98
N PRO A 106 10.20 -4.97 -2.61
CA PRO A 106 10.20 -6.12 -3.51
C PRO A 106 8.79 -6.65 -3.79
N LEU A 107 8.60 -7.28 -4.94
CA LEU A 107 7.29 -7.79 -5.39
C LEU A 107 6.56 -8.67 -4.36
N PRO A 108 7.20 -9.58 -3.61
CA PRO A 108 6.51 -10.36 -2.57
C PRO A 108 5.88 -9.47 -1.48
N ALA A 109 6.58 -8.41 -1.03
CA ALA A 109 6.07 -7.48 -0.03
C ALA A 109 4.89 -6.66 -0.59
N VAL A 110 4.98 -6.22 -1.85
CA VAL A 110 3.88 -5.52 -2.53
C VAL A 110 2.65 -6.41 -2.66
N ARG A 111 2.83 -7.68 -3.01
CA ARG A 111 1.73 -8.66 -3.09
C ARG A 111 1.14 -8.97 -1.71
N PHE A 112 1.96 -8.99 -0.68
CA PHE A 112 1.50 -9.25 0.69
C PHE A 112 0.51 -8.18 1.19
N HIS A 113 0.59 -6.96 0.67
CA HIS A 113 -0.40 -5.91 0.95
C HIS A 113 -1.84 -6.34 0.63
N GLN A 114 -2.04 -7.17 -0.37
CA GLN A 114 -3.36 -7.66 -0.77
C GLN A 114 -3.88 -8.78 0.14
N ALA A 115 -3.02 -9.40 0.91
CA ALA A 115 -3.35 -10.46 1.86
C ALA A 115 -3.81 -9.92 3.21
N LYS A 116 -4.81 -9.01 3.22
CA LYS A 116 -5.29 -8.32 4.43
C LYS A 116 -5.57 -9.25 5.62
N PRO A 117 -6.24 -10.43 5.45
CA PRO A 117 -6.45 -11.36 6.55
C PRO A 117 -5.15 -11.87 7.17
N VAL A 118 -4.12 -12.04 6.35
CA VAL A 118 -2.80 -12.51 6.80
C VAL A 118 -2.06 -11.38 7.52
N GLN A 119 -2.13 -10.14 7.01
CA GLN A 119 -1.56 -8.98 7.70
C GLN A 119 -2.11 -8.83 9.12
N LEU A 120 -3.43 -8.90 9.30
CA LEU A 120 -4.06 -8.83 10.62
C LEU A 120 -3.54 -9.94 11.55
N ARG A 121 -3.48 -11.18 11.07
CA ARG A 121 -2.98 -12.32 11.86
C ARG A 121 -1.51 -12.15 12.25
N GLU A 122 -0.65 -11.80 11.30
CA GLU A 122 0.79 -11.63 11.56
C GLU A 122 1.05 -10.45 12.52
N ALA A 123 0.35 -9.32 12.33
CA ALA A 123 0.44 -8.18 13.24
C ALA A 123 0.00 -8.56 14.66
N PHE A 124 -1.09 -9.31 14.80
CA PHE A 124 -1.55 -9.83 16.10
C PHE A 124 -0.51 -10.75 16.76
N GLN A 125 0.14 -11.61 15.99
CA GLN A 125 1.21 -12.49 16.50
C GLN A 125 2.44 -11.72 16.96
N LEU A 126 2.70 -10.53 16.42
CA LEU A 126 3.74 -9.60 16.87
C LEU A 126 3.33 -8.79 18.10
N GLY A 127 2.10 -8.96 18.59
CA GLY A 127 1.58 -8.26 19.76
C GLY A 127 0.76 -7.00 19.45
N ALA A 128 0.47 -6.70 18.18
CA ALA A 128 -0.43 -5.63 17.84
C ALA A 128 -1.87 -5.92 18.30
N MET A 129 -2.54 -4.93 18.84
CA MET A 129 -4.00 -4.98 18.94
C MET A 129 -4.58 -4.85 17.54
N ILE A 130 -5.58 -5.67 17.23
CA ILE A 130 -6.33 -5.64 15.98
C ILE A 130 -7.82 -5.58 16.28
N PRO A 131 -8.66 -5.00 15.41
CA PRO A 131 -10.11 -5.03 15.60
C PRO A 131 -10.64 -6.45 15.42
N GLU A 132 -11.68 -6.83 16.16
CA GLU A 132 -12.37 -8.09 15.91
C GLU A 132 -12.86 -8.11 14.46
N THR A 133 -12.54 -9.17 13.73
CA THR A 133 -12.73 -9.22 12.28
C THR A 133 -13.25 -10.59 11.85
N LEU A 134 -14.27 -10.62 11.00
CA LEU A 134 -14.74 -11.80 10.30
C LEU A 134 -14.72 -11.57 8.80
N ILE A 135 -14.10 -12.50 8.07
CA ILE A 135 -14.10 -12.50 6.62
C ILE A 135 -14.81 -13.75 6.13
N SER A 136 -15.95 -13.55 5.46
CA SER A 136 -16.83 -14.65 5.07
C SER A 136 -17.78 -14.26 3.94
N ASN A 137 -18.38 -15.26 3.30
CA ASN A 137 -19.58 -15.14 2.48
C ASN A 137 -20.79 -15.88 3.12
N ASP A 138 -20.65 -16.36 4.35
CA ASP A 138 -21.73 -16.99 5.12
C ASP A 138 -22.55 -15.90 5.81
N MET A 139 -23.75 -15.64 5.27
CA MET A 139 -24.64 -14.59 5.75
C MET A 139 -25.06 -14.76 7.21
N VAL A 140 -25.22 -16.00 7.69
CA VAL A 140 -25.62 -16.26 9.09
C VAL A 140 -24.51 -15.83 10.02
N ARG A 141 -23.27 -16.19 9.71
CA ARG A 141 -22.09 -15.78 10.49
C ARG A 141 -21.87 -14.28 10.47
N LEU A 142 -22.03 -13.64 9.29
CA LEU A 142 -21.89 -12.20 9.13
C LEU A 142 -22.93 -11.44 9.96
N GLN A 143 -24.21 -11.85 9.91
CA GLN A 143 -25.28 -11.26 10.72
C GLN A 143 -25.03 -11.43 12.20
N HIS A 144 -24.63 -12.63 12.63
CA HIS A 144 -24.30 -12.91 14.03
C HIS A 144 -23.13 -12.07 14.53
N PHE A 145 -22.12 -11.86 13.70
CA PHE A 145 -21.01 -10.93 14.01
C PHE A 145 -21.53 -9.51 14.26
N CYS A 146 -22.33 -8.97 13.32
CA CYS A 146 -22.88 -7.62 13.44
C CYS A 146 -23.79 -7.44 14.68
N GLN A 147 -24.50 -8.49 15.10
CA GLN A 147 -25.36 -8.44 16.29
C GLN A 147 -24.57 -8.38 17.61
N ARG A 148 -23.36 -8.95 17.64
CA ARG A 148 -22.50 -8.94 18.84
C ARG A 148 -21.77 -7.62 19.06
N HIS A 149 -21.57 -6.82 17.99
CA HIS A 149 -20.88 -5.54 18.07
C HIS A 149 -21.87 -4.39 18.11
N GLU A 150 -21.61 -3.41 18.95
CA GLU A 150 -22.43 -2.19 19.02
C GLU A 150 -22.36 -1.42 17.71
N ARG A 151 -21.14 -1.36 17.13
CA ARG A 151 -20.87 -0.74 15.83
C ARG A 151 -19.97 -1.65 15.02
N ALA A 152 -20.33 -1.89 13.78
CA ALA A 152 -19.54 -2.69 12.84
C ALA A 152 -19.43 -1.97 11.49
N ILE A 153 -18.39 -2.29 10.77
CA ILE A 153 -18.15 -1.82 9.39
C ILE A 153 -18.10 -2.99 8.42
N ILE A 154 -18.46 -2.73 7.19
CA ILE A 154 -18.25 -3.64 6.06
C ILE A 154 -17.29 -3.02 5.06
N LYS A 155 -16.39 -3.84 4.52
CA LYS A 155 -15.44 -3.45 3.46
C LYS A 155 -15.10 -4.65 2.58
N PRO A 156 -14.66 -4.43 1.33
CA PRO A 156 -14.13 -5.50 0.48
C PRO A 156 -12.90 -6.17 1.12
N VAL A 157 -12.70 -7.45 0.84
CA VAL A 157 -11.51 -8.18 1.35
C VAL A 157 -10.23 -7.66 0.72
N PHE A 158 -10.27 -7.36 -0.57
CA PHE A 158 -9.10 -6.89 -1.34
C PHE A 158 -8.70 -5.43 -1.02
N GLY A 159 -9.61 -4.61 -0.52
CA GLY A 159 -9.43 -3.16 -0.35
C GLY A 159 -9.89 -2.36 -1.58
N GLY A 160 -9.52 -1.08 -1.65
CA GLY A 160 -9.81 -0.23 -2.81
C GLY A 160 -11.21 0.39 -2.86
N SER A 161 -12.07 0.14 -1.89
CA SER A 161 -13.38 0.78 -1.74
C SER A 161 -13.56 1.37 -0.35
N HIS A 162 -14.57 2.21 -0.22
CA HIS A 162 -14.88 2.89 1.05
C HIS A 162 -15.40 1.92 2.10
N THR A 163 -15.10 2.25 3.34
CA THR A 163 -15.65 1.60 4.52
C THR A 163 -17.07 2.08 4.75
N VAL A 164 -18.02 1.16 4.98
CA VAL A 164 -19.42 1.48 5.24
C VAL A 164 -19.78 1.03 6.64
N LEU A 165 -20.37 1.94 7.43
CA LEU A 165 -20.90 1.62 8.75
C LEU A 165 -22.17 0.76 8.59
N ILE A 166 -22.25 -0.35 9.33
CA ILE A 166 -23.41 -1.24 9.31
C ILE A 166 -24.47 -0.71 10.29
N ASN A 167 -25.70 -0.60 9.79
CA ASN A 167 -26.85 -0.36 10.64
C ASN A 167 -27.21 -1.66 11.40
N ARG A 168 -27.09 -1.64 12.71
CA ARG A 168 -27.37 -2.78 13.59
C ARG A 168 -28.79 -3.31 13.50
N ASP A 169 -29.75 -2.41 13.23
CA ASP A 169 -31.17 -2.79 13.16
C ASP A 169 -31.52 -3.55 11.88
N ASN A 170 -30.74 -3.35 10.82
CA ASN A 170 -30.93 -4.05 9.54
C ASN A 170 -29.61 -4.39 8.84
N PRO A 171 -28.75 -5.23 9.45
CA PRO A 171 -27.47 -5.60 8.84
C PRO A 171 -27.66 -6.39 7.52
N ALA A 172 -28.75 -7.15 7.41
CA ALA A 172 -29.04 -7.97 6.24
C ALA A 172 -29.17 -7.14 4.95
N ALA A 173 -29.78 -5.95 5.02
CA ALA A 173 -29.94 -5.10 3.84
C ALA A 173 -28.60 -4.61 3.30
N GLN A 174 -27.65 -4.27 4.18
CA GLN A 174 -26.33 -3.78 3.77
C GLN A 174 -25.40 -4.93 3.34
N LEU A 175 -25.49 -6.07 4.02
CA LEU A 175 -24.77 -7.29 3.64
C LEU A 175 -25.27 -7.87 2.31
N SER A 176 -26.57 -7.72 1.98
CA SER A 176 -27.16 -8.20 0.75
C SER A 176 -26.81 -7.38 -0.49
N VAL A 177 -26.46 -6.10 -0.33
CA VAL A 177 -25.96 -5.24 -1.44
C VAL A 177 -24.59 -5.72 -1.95
N SER A 178 -23.83 -6.42 -1.09
CA SER A 178 -22.60 -7.13 -1.48
C SER A 178 -22.89 -8.47 -2.18
N SER A 179 -24.07 -8.66 -2.70
CA SER A 179 -24.88 -9.86 -2.84
C SER A 179 -24.57 -10.82 -3.98
N GLU A 180 -23.40 -10.78 -4.57
CA GLU A 180 -22.96 -11.87 -5.47
C GLU A 180 -22.40 -13.09 -4.73
N ARG A 181 -22.68 -13.23 -3.41
CA ARG A 181 -22.11 -14.27 -2.53
C ARG A 181 -20.57 -14.24 -2.46
N LEU A 182 -19.97 -13.10 -2.76
CA LEU A 182 -18.54 -12.91 -2.62
C LEU A 182 -18.19 -12.68 -1.14
N PRO A 183 -16.99 -13.11 -0.71
CA PRO A 183 -16.52 -12.83 0.65
C PRO A 183 -16.42 -11.32 0.90
N VAL A 184 -16.84 -10.90 2.09
CA VAL A 184 -16.69 -9.55 2.60
C VAL A 184 -15.97 -9.58 3.93
N THR A 185 -15.37 -8.45 4.31
CA THR A 185 -14.85 -8.22 5.64
C THR A 185 -15.89 -7.47 6.45
N VAL A 186 -16.35 -8.04 7.56
CA VAL A 186 -17.02 -7.29 8.62
C VAL A 186 -16.07 -7.14 9.79
N GLN A 187 -16.04 -5.96 10.39
CA GLN A 187 -15.04 -5.62 11.38
C GLN A 187 -15.66 -4.72 12.44
N GLU A 188 -15.23 -4.87 13.68
CA GLU A 188 -15.53 -3.96 14.77
C GLU A 188 -15.16 -2.52 14.35
N CYS A 189 -16.07 -1.57 14.58
CA CYS A 189 -15.81 -0.16 14.35
C CYS A 189 -15.12 0.45 15.57
N ILE A 190 -13.82 0.66 15.47
CA ILE A 190 -13.04 1.30 16.52
C ILE A 190 -13.28 2.80 16.50
N GLU A 191 -13.80 3.36 17.58
CA GLU A 191 -13.92 4.80 17.77
C GLU A 191 -12.56 5.42 18.13
N GLY A 192 -12.27 6.59 17.58
CA GLY A 192 -11.03 7.30 17.84
C GLY A 192 -10.46 7.97 16.60
N ASP A 193 -9.20 8.37 16.69
CA ASP A 193 -8.50 9.07 15.63
C ASP A 193 -7.86 8.10 14.64
N ASP A 194 -7.79 8.47 13.38
CA ASP A 194 -6.92 7.82 12.41
C ASP A 194 -5.48 8.27 12.65
N VAL A 195 -4.57 7.32 12.72
CA VAL A 195 -3.13 7.60 12.79
C VAL A 195 -2.43 6.84 11.68
N ARG A 196 -1.54 7.52 10.97
CA ARG A 196 -0.67 6.91 9.98
C ARG A 196 0.77 7.03 10.43
N THR A 197 1.47 5.91 10.46
CA THR A 197 2.93 5.88 10.68
C THR A 197 3.64 5.53 9.37
N PHE A 198 4.72 6.23 9.08
CA PHE A 198 5.63 5.91 7.98
C PHE A 198 6.88 5.28 8.57
N VAL A 199 7.20 4.09 8.10
CA VAL A 199 8.38 3.32 8.52
C VAL A 199 9.37 3.29 7.37
N ILE A 200 10.60 3.76 7.60
CA ILE A 200 11.68 3.76 6.61
C ILE A 200 12.91 3.16 7.28
N GLY A 201 13.22 1.92 6.98
CA GLY A 201 14.24 1.18 7.73
C GLY A 201 13.88 1.08 9.22
N SER A 202 14.66 1.74 10.08
CA SER A 202 14.41 1.79 11.54
C SER A 202 13.76 3.10 12.00
N ARG A 203 13.53 4.06 11.10
CA ARG A 203 12.90 5.34 11.46
C ARG A 203 11.39 5.24 11.33
N VAL A 204 10.68 5.86 12.25
CA VAL A 204 9.22 5.93 12.26
C VAL A 204 8.78 7.38 12.40
N PHE A 205 7.92 7.83 11.52
CA PHE A 205 7.25 9.11 11.58
C PHE A 205 5.76 8.87 11.75
N ALA A 206 5.09 9.69 12.53
CA ALA A 206 3.67 9.51 12.81
C ALA A 206 2.88 10.80 12.61
N ALA A 207 1.70 10.66 12.02
CA ALA A 207 0.74 11.74 11.86
C ALA A 207 -0.66 11.28 12.31
N ALA A 208 -1.34 12.10 13.09
CA ALA A 208 -2.78 11.97 13.33
C ALA A 208 -3.53 12.62 12.16
N ILE A 209 -4.63 12.01 11.75
CA ILE A 209 -5.49 12.48 10.66
C ILE A 209 -6.84 12.87 11.26
N TYR A 210 -7.22 14.10 11.07
CA TYR A 210 -8.48 14.66 11.54
C TYR A 210 -9.46 14.77 10.40
N SER A 211 -10.63 14.19 10.57
CA SER A 211 -11.71 14.16 9.58
C SER A 211 -13.06 14.01 10.27
N ASP A 212 -14.07 14.69 9.73
CA ASP A 212 -15.47 14.54 10.14
C ASP A 212 -16.14 13.31 9.48
N GLN A 213 -15.45 12.62 8.57
CA GLN A 213 -15.96 11.46 7.85
C GLN A 213 -15.38 10.15 8.42
N PRO A 214 -16.15 9.05 8.40
CA PRO A 214 -15.65 7.73 8.80
C PRO A 214 -14.47 7.21 7.97
N ASP A 215 -14.33 7.70 6.75
CA ASP A 215 -13.21 7.46 5.86
C ASP A 215 -12.61 8.80 5.43
N TYR A 216 -11.50 9.18 6.02
CA TYR A 216 -10.85 10.48 5.78
C TYR A 216 -10.45 10.70 4.31
N ARG A 217 -10.35 9.64 3.50
CA ARG A 217 -9.96 9.71 2.09
C ARG A 217 -11.00 10.39 1.20
N ILE A 218 -12.25 10.48 1.67
CA ILE A 218 -13.34 11.17 0.98
C ILE A 218 -13.62 12.56 1.53
N ASP A 219 -12.89 12.96 2.57
CA ASP A 219 -13.05 14.26 3.22
C ASP A 219 -12.01 15.25 2.68
N GLU A 220 -12.47 16.22 1.91
CA GLU A 220 -11.61 17.27 1.36
C GLU A 220 -11.05 18.21 2.45
N MET A 221 -11.69 18.27 3.61
CA MET A 221 -11.25 19.06 4.76
C MET A 221 -10.36 18.30 5.72
N ALA A 222 -10.16 16.99 5.49
CA ALA A 222 -9.24 16.21 6.32
C ALA A 222 -7.82 16.80 6.27
N TYR A 223 -7.16 16.84 7.42
CA TYR A 223 -5.78 17.30 7.53
C TYR A 223 -4.98 16.41 8.47
N ALA A 224 -3.66 16.47 8.36
CA ALA A 224 -2.76 15.68 9.17
C ALA A 224 -1.85 16.55 10.02
N GLU A 225 -1.57 16.12 11.25
CA GLU A 225 -0.61 16.74 12.16
C GLU A 225 0.43 15.73 12.63
N ALA A 226 1.70 16.15 12.68
CA ALA A 226 2.76 15.32 13.23
C ALA A 226 2.52 15.05 14.73
N ILE A 227 2.65 13.81 15.13
CA ILE A 227 2.50 13.38 16.52
C ILE A 227 3.69 12.53 16.98
N VAL A 228 3.89 12.49 18.29
CA VAL A 228 4.80 11.53 18.93
C VAL A 228 3.99 10.32 19.35
N ILE A 229 4.48 9.13 19.02
CA ILE A 229 3.88 7.86 19.44
C ILE A 229 4.71 7.20 20.55
N PRO A 230 4.11 6.30 21.34
CA PRO A 230 4.84 5.53 22.35
C PRO A 230 5.96 4.68 21.73
N GLN A 231 7.06 4.49 22.48
CA GLN A 231 8.23 3.75 21.99
C GLN A 231 7.94 2.28 21.67
N ASP A 232 7.03 1.66 22.40
CA ASP A 232 6.57 0.28 22.12
C ASP A 232 5.79 0.19 20.80
N VAL A 233 4.97 1.19 20.48
CA VAL A 233 4.27 1.30 19.20
C VAL A 233 5.27 1.54 18.06
N GLU A 234 6.29 2.39 18.28
CA GLU A 234 7.36 2.64 17.32
C GLU A 234 8.13 1.34 17.02
N ALA A 235 8.54 0.60 18.05
CA ALA A 235 9.19 -0.70 17.89
C ALA A 235 8.31 -1.72 17.15
N LEU A 236 7.02 -1.72 17.44
CA LEU A 236 6.04 -2.59 16.77
C LEU A 236 5.89 -2.22 15.27
N CYS A 237 5.90 -0.94 14.92
CA CYS A 237 5.89 -0.48 13.53
C CYS A 237 7.07 -1.06 12.74
N VAL A 238 8.28 -0.99 13.31
CA VAL A 238 9.49 -1.54 12.68
C VAL A 238 9.39 -3.07 12.55
N ALA A 239 8.92 -3.75 13.60
CA ALA A 239 8.74 -5.21 13.59
C ALA A 239 7.73 -5.66 12.51
N ILE A 240 6.61 -4.97 12.38
CA ILE A 240 5.59 -5.24 11.34
C ILE A 240 6.20 -5.03 9.94
N CYS A 241 6.88 -3.91 9.71
CA CYS A 241 7.51 -3.62 8.43
C CYS A 241 8.47 -4.73 8.00
N LEU A 242 9.34 -5.17 8.91
CA LEU A 242 10.30 -6.25 8.69
C LEU A 242 9.62 -7.61 8.47
N GLN A 243 8.64 -7.98 9.31
CA GLN A 243 7.91 -9.24 9.21
C GLN A 243 7.18 -9.36 7.86
N PHE A 244 6.67 -8.24 7.32
CA PHE A 244 5.99 -8.23 6.03
C PHE A 244 6.96 -8.15 4.83
N GLY A 245 8.27 -8.20 5.08
CA GLY A 245 9.32 -8.11 4.06
C GLY A 245 9.40 -6.75 3.40
N MET A 246 8.89 -5.71 4.07
CA MET A 246 8.90 -4.33 3.58
C MET A 246 10.16 -3.62 4.06
N LYS A 247 10.72 -2.73 3.24
CA LYS A 247 11.82 -1.83 3.62
C LYS A 247 11.30 -0.48 4.07
N TRP A 248 10.15 -0.11 3.54
CA TRP A 248 9.38 1.04 3.96
C TRP A 248 7.88 0.75 3.79
N CYS A 249 7.06 1.38 4.59
CA CYS A 249 5.61 1.28 4.47
C CYS A 249 4.93 2.43 5.23
N ALA A 250 3.64 2.65 4.94
CA ALA A 250 2.77 3.30 5.89
C ALA A 250 1.92 2.26 6.60
N ILE A 251 1.75 2.41 7.91
CA ILE A 251 0.86 1.58 8.71
C ILE A 251 -0.30 2.45 9.18
N ASP A 252 -1.52 1.98 8.93
CA ASP A 252 -2.73 2.63 9.37
C ASP A 252 -3.21 2.04 10.70
N TRP A 253 -3.50 2.93 11.65
CA TRP A 253 -3.95 2.63 13.01
C TRP A 253 -5.23 3.39 13.33
N ARG A 254 -6.03 2.84 14.26
CA ARG A 254 -7.01 3.63 15.02
C ARG A 254 -6.47 3.83 16.42
N ARG A 255 -6.41 5.07 16.89
CA ARG A 255 -6.07 5.41 18.27
C ARG A 255 -7.36 5.66 19.04
N ASN A 256 -7.73 4.73 19.92
CA ASN A 256 -8.95 4.83 20.69
C ASN A 256 -8.87 5.87 21.83
N SER A 257 -9.97 6.07 22.55
CA SER A 257 -10.06 7.03 23.67
C SER A 257 -9.15 6.71 24.87
N LYS A 258 -8.60 5.49 24.94
CA LYS A 258 -7.59 5.08 25.95
C LYS A 258 -6.17 5.34 25.49
N GLY A 259 -5.98 5.82 24.26
CA GLY A 259 -4.66 6.01 23.65
C GLY A 259 -4.04 4.73 23.09
N GLU A 260 -4.79 3.65 23.01
CA GLU A 260 -4.34 2.36 22.45
C GLU A 260 -4.35 2.41 20.93
N PHE A 261 -3.29 1.86 20.31
CA PHE A 261 -3.13 1.80 18.85
C PHE A 261 -3.59 0.46 18.32
N ILE A 262 -4.62 0.47 17.48
CA ILE A 262 -5.23 -0.72 16.88
C ILE A 262 -4.82 -0.77 15.41
N PHE A 263 -4.07 -1.81 15.03
CA PHE A 263 -3.55 -2.01 13.68
C PHE A 263 -4.68 -2.30 12.69
N LEU A 264 -4.65 -1.61 11.54
CA LEU A 264 -5.61 -1.83 10.46
C LEU A 264 -4.96 -2.49 9.23
N GLU A 265 -3.87 -1.92 8.73
CA GLU A 265 -3.13 -2.44 7.57
C GLU A 265 -1.75 -1.80 7.45
N ALA A 266 -0.84 -2.45 6.69
CA ALA A 266 0.41 -1.88 6.24
C ALA A 266 0.44 -1.80 4.72
N ASN A 267 0.83 -0.64 4.19
CA ASN A 267 0.88 -0.34 2.77
C ASN A 267 2.34 -0.15 2.32
N PRO A 268 2.87 -0.99 1.40
CA PRO A 268 4.26 -0.91 0.93
C PRO A 268 4.52 0.20 -0.10
N ALA A 269 3.49 0.87 -0.58
CA ALA A 269 3.59 1.96 -1.57
C ALA A 269 2.62 3.10 -1.22
N PRO A 270 2.79 3.72 -0.03
CA PRO A 270 1.87 4.71 0.47
C PRO A 270 1.98 6.03 -0.29
N MET A 271 0.89 6.81 -0.27
CA MET A 271 0.91 8.22 -0.60
C MET A 271 1.48 8.98 0.60
N PHE A 272 2.50 9.81 0.40
CA PHE A 272 3.20 10.51 1.48
C PHE A 272 3.38 12.03 1.26
N CYS A 273 3.43 12.51 0.02
CA CYS A 273 3.72 13.92 -0.26
C CYS A 273 2.79 14.90 0.43
N ARG A 274 1.48 14.58 0.50
CA ARG A 274 0.51 15.39 1.22
C ARG A 274 0.85 15.44 2.71
N PHE A 275 1.14 14.30 3.31
CA PHE A 275 1.51 14.21 4.72
C PHE A 275 2.77 14.99 5.03
N GLU A 276 3.79 14.88 4.18
CA GLU A 276 5.04 15.63 4.31
C GLU A 276 4.78 17.14 4.23
N ALA A 277 3.96 17.59 3.28
CA ALA A 277 3.61 19.00 3.11
C ALA A 277 2.80 19.56 4.29
N GLU A 278 1.86 18.78 4.85
CA GLU A 278 1.02 19.21 5.98
C GLU A 278 1.76 19.16 7.31
N THR A 279 2.61 18.17 7.52
CA THR A 279 3.22 17.87 8.81
C THR A 279 4.67 18.33 8.96
N GLY A 280 5.37 18.59 7.86
CA GLY A 280 6.81 18.88 7.86
C GLY A 280 7.68 17.67 8.21
N LEU A 281 7.13 16.44 8.23
CA LEU A 281 7.89 15.22 8.48
C LEU A 281 8.86 14.95 7.32
N PRO A 282 10.15 14.65 7.58
CA PRO A 282 11.18 14.51 6.54
C PRO A 282 11.14 13.10 5.90
N ILE A 283 10.00 12.73 5.30
CA ILE A 283 9.79 11.38 4.75
C ILE A 283 10.68 11.16 3.52
N THR A 284 10.69 12.15 2.62
CA THR A 284 11.48 12.09 1.37
C THR A 284 12.99 12.12 1.62
N GLU A 285 13.43 12.84 2.66
CA GLU A 285 14.87 13.01 2.96
C GLU A 285 15.46 11.81 3.72
N THR A 286 14.60 10.87 4.17
CA THR A 286 15.01 9.72 4.97
C THR A 286 15.28 8.50 4.12
#